data_44a4b40efadff36828b045b3f03cd735
#
_entry.id   44a4b40efadff36828b045b3f03cd735
#
_cell.length_a   1.000
_cell.length_b   1.000
_cell.length_c   1.000
_cell.angle_alpha   90.00
_cell.angle_beta   90.00
_cell.angle_gamma   90.00
#
_symmetry.space_group_name_H-M   'P 1'
#
loop_
_entity.id
_entity.type
_entity.pdbx_description
1 polymer ?
#
loop_
_entity_poly.entity_id
_entity_poly.type
_entity_poly.pdbx_seq_one_letter_code
_entity_poly.pdbx_strand_id
1 'polypeptide(L)'
;HNEQSLRVVDVLESGSSSRRGMNLTYEVRDGILCHTGKVLPVTPEGQVVRVSDRIAYINHDIDDALRSGIITTDDLPKECIRVLGDTHKKRIDTLVRDMIENSFEKPQAKLSEEKTQAMNELRSYMFQNVYLNQNVKKAEDLSKVRTIITVLFTYFSEHPDQLPEELAAMRGEFPDEELAKDHVAGMTDRYAVSLYEKLF
;
A
#
# COMPACT_ATOMS: atom_id res chain seq x y z
N HIS A 1 -0.41 2.23 6.70
CA HIS A 1 -1.27 2.72 5.61
C HIS A 1 -2.70 2.22 5.71
N ASN A 2 -2.96 1.00 6.13
CA ASN A 2 -4.31 0.43 6.25
C ASN A 2 -5.20 1.19 7.27
N GLU A 3 -4.66 1.63 8.39
CA GLU A 3 -5.35 2.49 9.36
C GLU A 3 -5.69 3.84 8.74
N GLN A 4 -4.75 4.44 8.00
CA GLN A 4 -5.00 5.68 7.28
C GLN A 4 -6.03 5.50 6.17
N SER A 5 -6.01 4.39 5.43
CA SER A 5 -7.02 4.06 4.43
C SER A 5 -8.42 3.97 5.05
N LEU A 6 -8.53 3.35 6.23
CA LEU A 6 -9.80 3.31 6.96
C LEU A 6 -10.24 4.72 7.38
N ARG A 7 -9.32 5.56 7.88
CA ARG A 7 -9.62 6.95 8.23
C ARG A 7 -10.07 7.76 7.02
N VAL A 8 -9.47 7.56 5.85
CA VAL A 8 -9.90 8.22 4.61
C VAL A 8 -11.38 7.93 4.34
N VAL A 9 -11.79 6.67 4.32
CA VAL A 9 -13.18 6.29 3.99
C VAL A 9 -14.18 6.56 5.12
N ASP A 10 -13.73 6.63 6.36
CA ASP A 10 -14.61 6.87 7.52
C ASP A 10 -14.78 8.37 7.81
N VAL A 11 -13.80 9.22 7.50
CA VAL A 11 -13.73 10.61 7.99
C VAL A 11 -13.44 11.62 6.89
N LEU A 12 -12.41 11.39 6.05
CA LEU A 12 -11.89 12.41 5.15
C LEU A 12 -12.68 12.50 3.85
N GLU A 13 -13.09 11.36 3.29
CA GLU A 13 -13.94 11.34 2.09
C GLU A 13 -15.39 11.58 2.44
N SER A 14 -16.11 12.25 1.56
CA SER A 14 -17.52 12.55 1.73
C SER A 14 -18.32 11.88 0.62
N GLY A 15 -19.23 10.99 1.00
CA GLY A 15 -20.17 10.34 0.06
C GLY A 15 -21.31 11.25 -0.37
N SER A 16 -21.57 12.34 0.36
CA SER A 16 -22.57 13.38 0.04
C SER A 16 -22.26 14.65 0.83
N SER A 17 -22.82 15.80 0.38
CA SER A 17 -22.63 17.12 1.00
C SER A 17 -23.10 17.24 2.46
N SER A 18 -23.80 16.25 2.98
CA SER A 18 -24.39 16.29 4.34
C SER A 18 -23.80 15.27 5.31
N ARG A 19 -22.87 14.40 4.87
CA ARG A 19 -22.33 13.33 5.72
C ARG A 19 -20.84 13.13 5.47
N ARG A 20 -20.06 13.15 6.53
CA ARG A 20 -18.67 12.70 6.50
C ARG A 20 -18.60 11.18 6.33
N GLY A 21 -17.53 10.74 5.69
CA GLY A 21 -17.28 9.34 5.41
C GLY A 21 -18.19 8.76 4.34
N MET A 22 -17.77 7.62 3.83
CA MET A 22 -18.46 6.92 2.75
C MET A 22 -19.60 6.03 3.23
N ASN A 23 -19.84 5.93 4.55
CA ASN A 23 -20.87 5.09 5.15
C ASN A 23 -20.77 3.61 4.72
N LEU A 24 -19.57 3.07 4.73
CA LEU A 24 -19.31 1.68 4.37
C LEU A 24 -19.79 0.73 5.47
N THR A 25 -20.15 -0.50 5.08
CA THR A 25 -20.51 -1.55 6.05
C THR A 25 -19.28 -1.98 6.87
N TYR A 26 -19.56 -2.64 8.00
CA TYR A 26 -18.49 -3.19 8.85
C TYR A 26 -17.56 -4.12 8.08
N GLU A 27 -18.09 -4.99 7.24
CA GLU A 27 -17.35 -5.98 6.45
C GLU A 27 -16.38 -5.32 5.48
N VAL A 28 -16.80 -4.25 4.80
CA VAL A 28 -15.92 -3.51 3.88
C VAL A 28 -14.83 -2.78 4.65
N ARG A 29 -15.15 -2.16 5.78
CA ARG A 29 -14.20 -1.48 6.66
C ARG A 29 -13.18 -2.46 7.25
N ASP A 30 -13.64 -3.64 7.69
CA ASP A 30 -12.77 -4.73 8.13
C ASP A 30 -11.82 -5.19 7.02
N GLY A 31 -12.35 -5.37 5.81
CA GLY A 31 -11.54 -5.69 4.62
C GLY A 31 -10.45 -4.65 4.33
N ILE A 32 -10.78 -3.35 4.43
CA ILE A 32 -9.81 -2.25 4.28
C ILE A 32 -8.74 -2.32 5.39
N LEU A 33 -9.16 -2.45 6.64
CA LEU A 33 -8.22 -2.47 7.77
C LEU A 33 -7.31 -3.69 7.75
N CYS A 34 -7.85 -4.86 7.41
CA CYS A 34 -7.19 -6.16 7.52
C CYS A 34 -6.60 -6.68 6.18
N HIS A 35 -6.59 -5.86 5.08
CA HIS A 35 -5.95 -6.30 3.83
C HIS A 35 -4.46 -6.57 3.98
N THR A 36 -3.83 -6.01 5.01
CA THR A 36 -2.43 -6.22 5.38
C THR A 36 -2.27 -6.50 6.88
N GLY A 37 -1.04 -6.73 7.35
CA GLY A 37 -0.76 -7.00 8.75
C GLY A 37 -1.02 -8.45 9.16
N LYS A 38 -1.22 -8.70 10.46
CA LYS A 38 -1.33 -10.05 11.05
C LYS A 38 -2.77 -10.58 11.13
N VAL A 39 -3.74 -9.67 11.22
CA VAL A 39 -5.16 -10.02 11.36
C VAL A 39 -5.74 -10.33 9.99
N LEU A 40 -6.50 -11.41 9.89
CA LEU A 40 -7.22 -11.76 8.67
C LEU A 40 -8.57 -11.05 8.65
N PRO A 41 -9.04 -10.61 7.46
CA PRO A 41 -10.40 -10.14 7.30
C PRO A 41 -11.42 -11.21 7.70
N VAL A 42 -12.53 -10.78 8.31
CA VAL A 42 -13.58 -11.70 8.80
C VAL A 42 -14.38 -12.30 7.66
N THR A 43 -14.48 -11.61 6.51
CA THR A 43 -15.25 -12.10 5.35
C THR A 43 -14.36 -12.79 4.32
N PRO A 44 -14.88 -13.77 3.59
CA PRO A 44 -14.19 -14.37 2.45
C PRO A 44 -13.81 -13.34 1.38
N GLU A 45 -14.66 -12.35 1.11
CA GLU A 45 -14.40 -11.27 0.17
C GLU A 45 -13.19 -10.43 0.59
N GLY A 46 -13.09 -10.05 1.86
CA GLY A 46 -11.93 -9.36 2.40
C GLY A 46 -10.64 -10.18 2.30
N GLN A 47 -10.74 -11.50 2.50
CA GLN A 47 -9.61 -12.42 2.32
C GLN A 47 -9.19 -12.54 0.85
N VAL A 48 -10.14 -12.56 -0.09
CA VAL A 48 -9.85 -12.51 -1.54
C VAL A 48 -9.10 -11.23 -1.88
N VAL A 49 -9.58 -10.07 -1.42
CA VAL A 49 -8.91 -8.77 -1.63
C VAL A 49 -7.47 -8.82 -1.08
N ARG A 50 -7.28 -9.34 0.13
CA ARG A 50 -5.95 -9.46 0.74
C ARG A 50 -4.98 -10.33 -0.06
N VAL A 51 -5.44 -11.46 -0.58
CA VAL A 51 -4.60 -12.34 -1.41
C VAL A 51 -4.33 -11.69 -2.76
N SER A 52 -5.34 -11.07 -3.38
CA SER A 52 -5.22 -10.38 -4.67
C SER A 52 -4.27 -9.18 -4.60
N ASP A 53 -4.32 -8.39 -3.54
CA ASP A 53 -3.39 -7.29 -3.28
C ASP A 53 -1.93 -7.79 -3.25
N ARG A 54 -1.67 -8.87 -2.53
CA ARG A 54 -0.34 -9.48 -2.47
C ARG A 54 0.14 -10.02 -3.82
N ILE A 55 -0.75 -10.64 -4.59
CA ILE A 55 -0.45 -11.13 -5.95
C ILE A 55 -0.11 -9.95 -6.85
N ALA A 56 -0.93 -8.92 -6.85
CA ALA A 56 -0.72 -7.72 -7.67
C ALA A 56 0.59 -7.02 -7.31
N TYR A 57 0.78 -6.68 -6.04
CA TYR A 57 1.94 -5.98 -5.51
C TYR A 57 3.26 -6.66 -5.93
N ILE A 58 3.44 -7.96 -5.60
CA ILE A 58 4.70 -8.65 -5.90
C ILE A 58 4.97 -8.71 -7.40
N ASN A 59 3.94 -8.98 -8.20
CA ASN A 59 4.13 -9.14 -9.64
C ASN A 59 4.38 -7.82 -10.36
N HIS A 60 3.72 -6.73 -9.96
CA HIS A 60 3.97 -5.41 -10.51
C HIS A 60 5.37 -4.89 -10.13
N ASP A 61 5.79 -5.09 -8.88
CA ASP A 61 7.11 -4.67 -8.42
C ASP A 61 8.25 -5.43 -9.14
N ILE A 62 8.07 -6.73 -9.40
CA ILE A 62 9.03 -7.50 -10.21
C ILE A 62 9.10 -6.93 -11.63
N ASP A 63 7.95 -6.64 -12.24
CA ASP A 63 7.89 -6.12 -13.61
C ASP A 63 8.54 -4.72 -13.71
N ASP A 64 8.32 -3.87 -12.70
CA ASP A 64 8.95 -2.55 -12.62
C ASP A 64 10.46 -2.64 -12.41
N ALA A 65 10.94 -3.56 -11.55
CA ALA A 65 12.35 -3.79 -11.32
C ALA A 65 13.06 -4.35 -12.57
N LEU A 66 12.40 -5.21 -13.34
CA LEU A 66 12.89 -5.71 -14.63
C LEU A 66 12.95 -4.58 -15.67
N ARG A 67 11.89 -3.77 -15.80
CA ARG A 67 11.83 -2.66 -16.76
C ARG A 67 12.85 -1.56 -16.46
N SER A 68 13.11 -1.31 -15.20
CA SER A 68 14.12 -0.33 -14.77
C SER A 68 15.56 -0.85 -14.82
N GLY A 69 15.76 -2.14 -15.15
CA GLY A 69 17.07 -2.76 -15.21
C GLY A 69 17.75 -2.97 -13.84
N ILE A 70 16.97 -2.88 -12.76
CA ILE A 70 17.47 -3.13 -11.38
C ILE A 70 17.83 -4.61 -11.21
N ILE A 71 17.00 -5.48 -11.78
CA ILE A 71 17.21 -6.93 -11.85
C ILE A 71 16.97 -7.43 -13.27
N THR A 72 17.44 -8.64 -13.55
CA THR A 72 17.14 -9.39 -14.77
C THR A 72 16.29 -10.62 -14.45
N THR A 73 15.72 -11.25 -15.45
CA THR A 73 14.95 -12.50 -15.28
C THR A 73 15.79 -13.63 -14.70
N ASP A 74 17.11 -13.64 -14.99
CA ASP A 74 18.03 -14.67 -14.51
C ASP A 74 18.37 -14.52 -13.01
N ASP A 75 18.14 -13.33 -12.44
CA ASP A 75 18.35 -13.05 -11.02
C ASP A 75 17.20 -13.57 -10.15
N LEU A 76 16.05 -13.83 -10.74
CA LEU A 76 14.88 -14.33 -9.99
C LEU A 76 15.11 -15.78 -9.54
N PRO A 77 14.64 -16.17 -8.33
CA PRO A 77 14.76 -17.53 -7.83
C PRO A 77 14.15 -18.54 -8.81
N LYS A 78 14.97 -19.44 -9.35
CA LYS A 78 14.58 -20.39 -10.41
C LYS A 78 13.40 -21.27 -10.00
N GLU A 79 13.37 -21.71 -8.76
CA GLU A 79 12.29 -22.53 -8.23
C GLU A 79 10.96 -21.77 -8.20
N CYS A 80 10.97 -20.49 -7.81
CA CYS A 80 9.77 -19.65 -7.85
C CYS A 80 9.26 -19.46 -9.27
N ILE A 81 10.17 -19.28 -10.23
CA ILE A 81 9.82 -19.16 -11.67
C ILE A 81 9.25 -20.47 -12.21
N ARG A 82 9.79 -21.60 -11.81
CA ARG A 82 9.26 -22.93 -12.18
C ARG A 82 7.83 -23.14 -11.66
N VAL A 83 7.57 -22.72 -10.41
CA VAL A 83 6.29 -22.93 -9.72
C VAL A 83 5.23 -21.91 -10.16
N LEU A 84 5.61 -20.65 -10.35
CA LEU A 84 4.66 -19.56 -10.59
C LEU A 84 4.58 -19.13 -12.06
N GLY A 85 5.65 -19.30 -12.82
CA GLY A 85 5.77 -18.88 -14.23
C GLY A 85 6.84 -17.83 -14.45
N ASP A 86 7.33 -17.78 -15.68
CA ASP A 86 8.46 -16.97 -16.13
C ASP A 86 8.07 -15.54 -16.56
N THR A 87 6.78 -15.29 -16.79
CA THR A 87 6.28 -13.97 -17.20
C THR A 87 5.30 -13.40 -16.19
N HIS A 88 5.15 -12.08 -16.15
CA HIS A 88 4.14 -11.40 -15.35
C HIS A 88 2.75 -12.04 -15.52
N LYS A 89 2.31 -12.20 -16.77
CA LYS A 89 1.00 -12.79 -17.08
C LYS A 89 0.84 -14.21 -16.54
N LYS A 90 1.86 -15.07 -16.72
CA LYS A 90 1.82 -16.44 -16.23
C LYS A 90 1.78 -16.50 -14.71
N ARG A 91 2.59 -15.68 -14.01
CA ARG A 91 2.60 -15.65 -12.55
C ARG A 91 1.23 -15.25 -11.99
N ILE A 92 0.61 -14.20 -12.55
CA ILE A 92 -0.74 -13.78 -12.13
C ILE A 92 -1.76 -14.88 -12.42
N ASP A 93 -1.78 -15.43 -13.64
CA ASP A 93 -2.73 -16.50 -14.02
C ASP A 93 -2.60 -17.73 -13.10
N THR A 94 -1.36 -18.18 -12.85
CA THR A 94 -1.08 -19.30 -11.94
C THR A 94 -1.61 -19.05 -10.54
N LEU A 95 -1.32 -17.87 -9.96
CA LEU A 95 -1.72 -17.54 -8.60
C LEU A 95 -3.24 -17.34 -8.47
N VAL A 96 -3.88 -16.69 -9.45
CA VAL A 96 -5.34 -16.49 -9.45
C VAL A 96 -6.07 -17.83 -9.58
N ARG A 97 -5.64 -18.69 -10.50
CA ARG A 97 -6.24 -20.03 -10.64
C ARG A 97 -6.07 -20.87 -9.38
N ASP A 98 -4.86 -20.89 -8.82
CA ASP A 98 -4.58 -21.61 -7.57
C ASP A 98 -5.44 -21.10 -6.41
N MET A 99 -5.62 -19.77 -6.30
CA MET A 99 -6.51 -19.20 -5.28
C MET A 99 -7.95 -19.66 -5.48
N ILE A 100 -8.47 -19.64 -6.70
CA ILE A 100 -9.84 -20.08 -7.01
C ILE A 100 -10.00 -21.56 -6.66
N GLU A 101 -9.13 -22.42 -7.19
CA GLU A 101 -9.21 -23.88 -6.99
C GLU A 101 -9.04 -24.27 -5.52
N ASN A 102 -8.09 -23.61 -4.83
CA ASN A 102 -7.81 -23.95 -3.44
C ASN A 102 -8.81 -23.34 -2.45
N SER A 103 -9.62 -22.38 -2.87
CA SER A 103 -10.66 -21.73 -2.04
C SER A 103 -12.08 -22.22 -2.35
N PHE A 104 -12.29 -22.90 -3.47
CA PHE A 104 -13.62 -23.35 -3.89
C PHE A 104 -14.27 -24.23 -2.82
N GLU A 105 -15.49 -23.91 -2.44
CA GLU A 105 -16.28 -24.58 -1.38
C GLU A 105 -15.58 -24.65 0.00
N LYS A 106 -14.59 -23.77 0.25
CA LYS A 106 -13.90 -23.68 1.55
C LYS A 106 -14.21 -22.37 2.25
N PRO A 107 -14.16 -22.34 3.59
CA PRO A 107 -14.50 -21.14 4.38
C PRO A 107 -13.44 -20.03 4.32
N GLN A 108 -12.30 -20.28 3.68
CA GLN A 108 -11.19 -19.33 3.61
C GLN A 108 -10.67 -19.20 2.18
N ALA A 109 -10.44 -17.96 1.75
CA ALA A 109 -9.73 -17.66 0.51
C ALA A 109 -8.21 -17.70 0.76
N LYS A 110 -7.52 -18.63 0.10
CA LYS A 110 -6.07 -18.81 0.25
C LYS A 110 -5.44 -19.49 -0.97
N LEU A 111 -4.15 -19.26 -1.12
CA LEU A 111 -3.32 -20.05 -2.03
C LEU A 111 -3.00 -21.44 -1.43
N SER A 112 -2.62 -22.38 -2.29
CA SER A 112 -1.97 -23.62 -1.87
C SER A 112 -0.66 -23.33 -1.13
N GLU A 113 -0.18 -24.30 -0.36
CA GLU A 113 1.07 -24.13 0.40
C GLU A 113 2.27 -23.91 -0.53
N GLU A 114 2.35 -24.67 -1.62
CA GLU A 114 3.41 -24.52 -2.64
C GLU A 114 3.45 -23.10 -3.23
N LYS A 115 2.30 -22.56 -3.64
CA LYS A 115 2.23 -21.21 -4.24
C LYS A 115 2.47 -20.12 -3.19
N THR A 116 2.00 -20.32 -1.97
CA THR A 116 2.28 -19.42 -0.85
C THR A 116 3.76 -19.34 -0.55
N GLN A 117 4.46 -20.49 -0.51
CA GLN A 117 5.89 -20.53 -0.26
C GLN A 117 6.67 -19.83 -1.38
N ALA A 118 6.39 -20.16 -2.65
CA ALA A 118 7.05 -19.54 -3.79
C ALA A 118 6.83 -18.01 -3.85
N MET A 119 5.61 -17.55 -3.54
CA MET A 119 5.30 -16.13 -3.47
C MET A 119 6.04 -15.43 -2.32
N ASN A 120 6.13 -16.06 -1.16
CA ASN A 120 6.88 -15.50 -0.02
C ASN A 120 8.39 -15.44 -0.30
N GLU A 121 8.93 -16.41 -1.01
CA GLU A 121 10.33 -16.42 -1.44
C GLU A 121 10.61 -15.30 -2.44
N LEU A 122 9.75 -15.09 -3.45
CA LEU A 122 9.85 -13.93 -4.35
C LEU A 122 9.79 -12.61 -3.59
N ARG A 123 8.88 -12.50 -2.63
CA ARG A 123 8.79 -11.32 -1.78
C ARG A 123 10.08 -11.07 -1.00
N SER A 124 10.64 -12.12 -0.40
CA SER A 124 11.90 -12.03 0.35
C SER A 124 13.06 -11.63 -0.56
N TYR A 125 13.11 -12.18 -1.76
CA TYR A 125 14.07 -11.79 -2.80
C TYR A 125 13.97 -10.30 -3.14
N MET A 126 12.75 -9.80 -3.41
CA MET A 126 12.51 -8.39 -3.73
C MET A 126 12.91 -7.48 -2.56
N PHE A 127 12.63 -7.88 -1.33
CA PHE A 127 13.05 -7.13 -0.15
C PHE A 127 14.57 -6.96 -0.09
N GLN A 128 15.31 -8.03 -0.27
CA GLN A 128 16.78 -8.04 -0.13
C GLN A 128 17.48 -7.37 -1.30
N ASN A 129 17.01 -7.62 -2.53
CA ASN A 129 17.74 -7.25 -3.74
C ASN A 129 17.25 -5.95 -4.40
N VAL A 130 16.01 -5.53 -4.10
CA VAL A 130 15.42 -4.32 -4.66
C VAL A 130 15.16 -3.27 -3.58
N TYR A 131 14.32 -3.56 -2.59
CA TYR A 131 13.89 -2.53 -1.64
C TYR A 131 14.96 -2.09 -0.64
N LEU A 132 15.82 -3.02 -0.19
CA LEU A 132 16.92 -2.74 0.74
C LEU A 132 18.26 -2.50 0.02
N ASN A 133 18.28 -2.60 -1.30
CA ASN A 133 19.48 -2.39 -2.08
C ASN A 133 19.88 -0.91 -2.11
N GLN A 134 21.00 -0.58 -1.49
CA GLN A 134 21.51 0.79 -1.40
C GLN A 134 21.87 1.41 -2.77
N ASN A 135 22.14 0.57 -3.77
CA ASN A 135 22.35 1.06 -5.14
C ASN A 135 21.04 1.51 -5.80
N VAL A 136 19.90 1.00 -5.35
CA VAL A 136 18.55 1.36 -5.83
C VAL A 136 17.99 2.52 -5.04
N LYS A 137 18.12 2.47 -3.71
CA LYS A 137 17.65 3.54 -2.79
C LYS A 137 18.86 4.15 -2.10
N LYS A 138 19.39 5.23 -2.68
CA LYS A 138 20.50 5.96 -2.08
C LYS A 138 20.07 6.53 -0.72
N ALA A 139 20.93 6.40 0.28
CA ALA A 139 20.68 6.92 1.62
C ALA A 139 20.38 8.44 1.61
N GLU A 140 21.01 9.18 0.69
CA GLU A 140 20.78 10.61 0.48
C GLU A 140 19.34 10.92 0.04
N ASP A 141 18.77 10.12 -0.88
CA ASP A 141 17.41 10.34 -1.38
C ASP A 141 16.38 10.01 -0.30
N LEU A 142 16.61 8.95 0.47
CA LEU A 142 15.75 8.63 1.63
C LEU A 142 15.82 9.71 2.70
N SER A 143 17.00 10.32 2.92
CA SER A 143 17.16 11.44 3.84
C SER A 143 16.38 12.68 3.38
N LYS A 144 16.46 13.02 2.08
CA LYS A 144 15.67 14.12 1.49
C LYS A 144 14.16 13.91 1.67
N VAL A 145 13.65 12.71 1.31
CA VAL A 145 12.23 12.37 1.50
C VAL A 145 11.82 12.53 2.95
N ARG A 146 12.60 11.99 3.88
CA ARG A 146 12.34 12.15 5.32
C ARG A 146 12.29 13.62 5.74
N THR A 147 13.25 14.41 5.26
CA THR A 147 13.30 15.86 5.56
C THR A 147 12.04 16.56 5.07
N ILE A 148 11.66 16.36 3.81
CA ILE A 148 10.47 16.98 3.22
C ILE A 148 9.23 16.64 4.03
N ILE A 149 8.99 15.35 4.29
CA ILE A 149 7.80 14.88 5.03
C ILE A 149 7.81 15.49 6.46
N THR A 150 8.95 15.44 7.16
CA THR A 150 9.04 15.93 8.54
C THR A 150 8.79 17.44 8.60
N VAL A 151 9.41 18.20 7.70
CA VAL A 151 9.28 19.67 7.68
C VAL A 151 7.85 20.08 7.32
N LEU A 152 7.23 19.46 6.32
CA LEU A 152 5.83 19.74 5.97
C LEU A 152 4.87 19.38 7.12
N PHE A 153 5.06 18.23 7.74
CA PHE A 153 4.25 17.82 8.89
C PHE A 153 4.38 18.80 10.06
N THR A 154 5.61 19.18 10.41
CA THR A 154 5.86 20.16 11.49
C THR A 154 5.23 21.50 11.15
N TYR A 155 5.42 21.99 9.92
CA TYR A 155 4.84 23.25 9.46
C TYR A 155 3.32 23.29 9.63
N PHE A 156 2.60 22.29 9.14
CA PHE A 156 1.13 22.26 9.24
C PHE A 156 0.63 21.96 10.66
N SER A 157 1.42 21.29 11.49
CA SER A 157 1.10 21.12 12.92
C SER A 157 1.21 22.43 13.70
N GLU A 158 2.20 23.28 13.35
CA GLU A 158 2.44 24.59 13.98
C GLU A 158 1.59 25.70 13.37
N HIS A 159 1.15 25.55 12.11
CA HIS A 159 0.36 26.52 11.36
C HIS A 159 -0.94 25.89 10.83
N PRO A 160 -1.85 25.46 11.71
CA PRO A 160 -3.08 24.76 11.29
C PRO A 160 -4.07 25.66 10.52
N ASP A 161 -3.86 26.97 10.53
CA ASP A 161 -4.56 27.95 9.70
C ASP A 161 -4.15 27.88 8.21
N GLN A 162 -3.04 27.21 7.89
CA GLN A 162 -2.56 26.97 6.53
C GLN A 162 -3.05 25.63 5.94
N LEU A 163 -3.80 24.85 6.70
CA LEU A 163 -4.45 23.64 6.20
C LEU A 163 -5.54 23.99 5.19
N PRO A 164 -5.82 23.08 4.21
CA PRO A 164 -6.98 23.21 3.33
C PRO A 164 -8.29 23.40 4.12
N GLU A 165 -9.23 24.15 3.54
CA GLU A 165 -10.49 24.53 4.19
C GLU A 165 -11.25 23.33 4.73
N GLU A 166 -11.26 22.22 4.00
CA GLU A 166 -11.95 20.98 4.39
C GLU A 166 -11.37 20.39 5.68
N LEU A 167 -10.04 20.42 5.84
CA LEU A 167 -9.36 19.94 7.06
C LEU A 167 -9.42 20.98 8.17
N ALA A 168 -9.26 22.25 7.85
CA ALA A 168 -9.38 23.34 8.83
C ALA A 168 -10.78 23.37 9.49
N ALA A 169 -11.83 23.03 8.75
CA ALA A 169 -13.18 22.90 9.29
C ALA A 169 -13.35 21.75 10.31
N MET A 170 -12.39 20.81 10.39
CA MET A 170 -12.41 19.71 11.35
C MET A 170 -11.68 20.03 12.66
N ARG A 171 -11.11 21.23 12.77
CA ARG A 171 -10.42 21.68 14.00
C ARG A 171 -11.40 21.75 15.17
N GLY A 172 -10.94 21.31 16.33
CA GLY A 172 -11.77 21.18 17.53
C GLY A 172 -12.45 19.81 17.66
N GLU A 173 -12.61 19.07 16.56
CA GLU A 173 -13.04 17.65 16.58
C GLU A 173 -11.82 16.71 16.57
N PHE A 174 -10.77 17.07 15.81
CA PHE A 174 -9.51 16.34 15.74
C PHE A 174 -8.33 17.22 16.15
N PRO A 175 -7.25 16.64 16.70
CA PRO A 175 -6.01 17.36 16.98
C PRO A 175 -5.39 17.94 15.70
N ASP A 176 -4.79 19.13 15.80
CA ASP A 176 -4.15 19.80 14.66
C ASP A 176 -3.04 18.94 14.02
N GLU A 177 -2.29 18.17 14.84
CA GLU A 177 -1.28 17.21 14.37
C GLU A 177 -1.89 16.05 13.53
N GLU A 178 -3.09 15.60 13.88
CA GLU A 178 -3.77 14.56 13.10
C GLU A 178 -4.25 15.10 11.77
N LEU A 179 -4.76 16.32 11.72
CA LEU A 179 -5.14 17.00 10.48
C LEU A 179 -3.91 17.31 9.60
N ALA A 180 -2.79 17.71 10.20
CA ALA A 180 -1.52 17.88 9.49
C ALA A 180 -1.03 16.56 8.88
N LYS A 181 -1.12 15.46 9.63
CA LYS A 181 -0.80 14.11 9.12
C LYS A 181 -1.71 13.75 7.94
N ASP A 182 -3.01 13.98 8.05
CA ASP A 182 -3.98 13.68 6.98
C ASP A 182 -3.67 14.48 5.72
N HIS A 183 -3.31 15.76 5.87
CA HIS A 183 -2.93 16.61 4.74
C HIS A 183 -1.67 16.10 4.04
N VAL A 184 -0.60 15.84 4.81
CA VAL A 184 0.67 15.38 4.24
C VAL A 184 0.53 13.99 3.63
N ALA A 185 -0.21 13.08 4.28
CA ALA A 185 -0.46 11.72 3.75
C ALA A 185 -1.29 11.71 2.47
N GLY A 186 -2.11 12.74 2.24
CA GLY A 186 -2.90 12.91 1.01
C GLY A 186 -2.14 13.56 -0.15
N MET A 187 -0.91 14.01 0.05
CA MET A 187 -0.11 14.64 -1.02
C MET A 187 0.44 13.62 -2.01
N THR A 188 0.46 13.99 -3.28
CA THR A 188 1.32 13.29 -4.25
C THR A 188 2.78 13.69 -4.03
N ASP A 189 3.73 12.85 -4.43
CA ASP A 189 5.17 13.15 -4.31
C ASP A 189 5.54 14.50 -4.95
N ARG A 190 5.02 14.76 -6.15
CA ARG A 190 5.26 16.03 -6.86
C ARG A 190 4.73 17.23 -6.09
N TYR A 191 3.55 17.11 -5.53
CA TYR A 191 2.94 18.19 -4.76
C TYR A 191 3.73 18.47 -3.48
N ALA A 192 4.11 17.42 -2.75
CA ALA A 192 4.92 17.55 -1.53
C ALA A 192 6.28 18.24 -1.81
N VAL A 193 6.99 17.82 -2.87
CA VAL A 193 8.25 18.45 -3.27
C VAL A 193 8.05 19.93 -3.64
N SER A 194 7.08 20.22 -4.53
CA SER A 194 6.81 21.61 -4.97
C SER A 194 6.37 22.51 -3.81
N LEU A 195 5.58 21.98 -2.88
CA LEU A 195 5.14 22.73 -1.72
C LEU A 195 6.30 23.02 -0.75
N TYR A 196 7.16 22.03 -0.52
CA TYR A 196 8.37 22.19 0.25
C TYR A 196 9.27 23.30 -0.33
N GLU A 197 9.56 23.25 -1.64
CA GLU A 197 10.38 24.26 -2.33
C GLU A 197 9.76 25.67 -2.32
N LYS A 198 8.43 25.77 -2.22
CA LYS A 198 7.72 27.04 -2.14
C LYS A 198 7.73 27.64 -0.75
N LEU A 199 7.76 26.82 0.29
CA LEU A 199 7.66 27.28 1.69
C LEU A 199 9.03 27.52 2.32
N PHE A 200 10.07 26.82 1.84
CA PHE A 200 11.42 26.80 2.40
C PHE A 200 12.51 26.97 1.34
#